data_7ff6d207a9aa2e65872321503ee681ce
#
_entry.id   7ff6d207a9aa2e65872321503ee681ce
#
_cell.length_a   1.000
_cell.length_b   1.000
_cell.length_c   1.000
_cell.angle_alpha   90.00
_cell.angle_beta   90.00
_cell.angle_gamma   90.00
#
_symmetry.space_group_name_H-M   'P 1'
#
loop_
_entity.id
_entity.type
_entity.pdbx_description
1 polymer ?
#
loop_
_entity_poly.entity_id
_entity_poly.type
_entity_poly.pdbx_seq_one_letter_code
_entity_poly.pdbx_strand_id
1 'polypeptide(L)'
;MKPISLTQFLIEQQRAAGKLKPDLRLLIEVVARACKHISIAVGKGALGGVLGDAGTGNIQGEAQKKLDVLSNDILMQANEWGGHLAALASEEMDNAHILKGDYPRGKYLLLFDPLDGSSNIDVNISVGTIFSVLRVPDDCGEITEDLFLQPGCKQVAAGYTVYGPSTQLVLTLGHGVHSFTLDREVGSFVLTQRDMRIPEDTQEFAINASNQRHWEAPVQRYISECLAGKEGPRGKDFNMRWVASMVADVHRIVTRGGVFMYPLDAKTMKQGGKLRLLYEANPMSFIVEQAGGASSTGRERILDVQPGKLHQRVPVIMGSKNEVERIVSYHQG
;
A
#
# COMPACT_ATOMS: atom_id res chain seq x y z
N MET A 1 29.81 4.97 -6.31
CA MET A 1 29.34 5.13 -4.92
C MET A 1 29.23 3.75 -4.27
N LYS A 2 29.58 3.60 -2.98
CA LYS A 2 29.31 2.34 -2.27
C LYS A 2 27.78 2.13 -2.19
N PRO A 3 27.28 0.91 -2.46
CA PRO A 3 25.87 0.61 -2.30
C PRO A 3 25.47 0.79 -0.82
N ILE A 4 24.37 1.49 -0.59
CA ILE A 4 23.82 1.74 0.76
C ILE A 4 22.70 0.71 1.00
N SER A 5 22.89 -0.16 2.00
CA SER A 5 21.84 -1.11 2.38
C SER A 5 20.69 -0.43 3.11
N LEU A 6 19.51 -1.06 3.13
CA LEU A 6 18.37 -0.61 3.93
C LEU A 6 18.77 -0.40 5.40
N THR A 7 19.49 -1.35 5.99
CA THR A 7 19.99 -1.24 7.37
C THR A 7 20.85 0.00 7.58
N GLN A 8 21.81 0.25 6.67
CA GLN A 8 22.63 1.45 6.75
C GLN A 8 21.80 2.72 6.65
N PHE A 9 20.88 2.78 5.69
CA PHE A 9 19.97 3.91 5.51
C PHE A 9 19.15 4.18 6.79
N LEU A 10 18.54 3.16 7.38
CA LEU A 10 17.75 3.28 8.60
C LEU A 10 18.58 3.76 9.80
N ILE A 11 19.82 3.29 9.93
CA ILE A 11 20.77 3.77 10.96
C ILE A 11 21.11 5.26 10.73
N GLU A 12 21.33 5.66 9.48
CA GLU A 12 21.58 7.07 9.14
C GLU A 12 20.38 7.95 9.50
N GLN A 13 19.13 7.51 9.19
CA GLN A 13 17.91 8.21 9.58
C GLN A 13 17.73 8.31 11.09
N GLN A 14 18.04 7.24 11.81
CA GLN A 14 18.00 7.23 13.28
C GLN A 14 18.96 8.27 13.88
N ARG A 15 20.18 8.39 13.33
CA ARG A 15 21.23 9.31 13.81
C ARG A 15 20.95 10.77 13.43
N ALA A 16 20.57 11.01 12.17
CA ALA A 16 20.45 12.36 11.62
C ALA A 16 19.29 13.16 12.23
N ALA A 17 18.15 12.54 12.49
CA ALA A 17 16.92 13.25 12.86
C ALA A 17 16.40 12.93 14.28
N GLY A 18 16.93 11.90 14.95
CA GLY A 18 16.38 11.41 16.22
C GLY A 18 14.90 10.97 16.13
N LYS A 19 14.31 11.02 14.92
CA LYS A 19 12.89 10.76 14.65
C LYS A 19 12.59 9.26 14.55
N LEU A 20 13.53 8.48 14.02
CA LEU A 20 13.39 7.03 13.94
C LEU A 20 13.83 6.40 15.26
N LYS A 21 12.89 5.82 15.98
CA LYS A 21 13.20 5.08 17.23
C LYS A 21 13.82 3.72 16.90
N PRO A 22 14.71 3.17 17.77
CA PRO A 22 15.36 1.88 17.55
C PRO A 22 14.36 0.74 17.28
N ASP A 23 13.27 0.66 18.06
CA ASP A 23 12.26 -0.38 17.89
C ASP A 23 11.54 -0.31 16.54
N LEU A 24 11.23 0.92 16.06
CA LEU A 24 10.63 1.10 14.74
C LEU A 24 11.61 0.69 13.63
N ARG A 25 12.90 1.01 13.79
CA ARG A 25 13.94 0.57 12.85
C ARG A 25 13.99 -0.96 12.75
N LEU A 26 14.03 -1.64 13.90
CA LEU A 26 14.08 -3.11 13.95
C LEU A 26 12.82 -3.73 13.35
N LEU A 27 11.64 -3.17 13.65
CA LEU A 27 10.37 -3.62 13.05
C LEU A 27 10.42 -3.54 11.52
N ILE A 28 10.87 -2.41 10.95
CA ILE A 28 10.98 -2.24 9.49
C ILE A 28 11.96 -3.28 8.90
N GLU A 29 13.08 -3.56 9.57
CA GLU A 29 14.04 -4.58 9.12
C GLU A 29 13.42 -5.99 9.14
N VAL A 30 12.56 -6.29 10.13
CA VAL A 30 11.83 -7.57 10.20
C VAL A 30 10.83 -7.69 9.06
N VAL A 31 10.02 -6.66 8.81
CA VAL A 31 9.07 -6.63 7.68
C VAL A 31 9.81 -6.78 6.35
N ALA A 32 10.91 -6.05 6.14
CA ALA A 32 11.70 -6.16 4.92
C ALA A 32 12.29 -7.58 4.74
N ARG A 33 12.66 -8.26 5.83
CA ARG A 33 13.12 -9.66 5.79
C ARG A 33 11.98 -10.60 5.40
N ALA A 34 10.77 -10.41 5.93
CA ALA A 34 9.59 -11.18 5.55
C ALA A 34 9.29 -10.99 4.04
N CYS A 35 9.36 -9.76 3.53
CA CYS A 35 9.19 -9.48 2.10
C CYS A 35 10.23 -10.18 1.22
N LYS A 36 11.47 -10.41 1.70
CA LYS A 36 12.46 -11.22 0.95
C LYS A 36 12.00 -12.68 0.84
N HIS A 37 11.46 -13.26 1.90
CA HIS A 37 10.92 -14.63 1.89
C HIS A 37 9.74 -14.74 0.91
N ILE A 38 8.81 -13.77 0.95
CA ILE A 38 7.69 -13.71 0.01
C ILE A 38 8.21 -13.58 -1.43
N SER A 39 9.21 -12.73 -1.69
CA SER A 39 9.84 -12.59 -3.02
C SER A 39 10.40 -13.90 -3.56
N ILE A 40 10.96 -14.74 -2.70
CA ILE A 40 11.46 -16.07 -3.08
C ILE A 40 10.28 -16.98 -3.44
N ALA A 41 9.21 -16.97 -2.65
CA ALA A 41 8.01 -17.78 -2.90
C ALA A 41 7.32 -17.37 -4.22
N VAL A 42 7.11 -16.07 -4.42
CA VAL A 42 6.55 -15.50 -5.67
C VAL A 42 7.42 -15.90 -6.87
N GLY A 43 8.75 -15.74 -6.76
CA GLY A 43 9.68 -16.06 -7.83
C GLY A 43 9.77 -17.54 -8.20
N LYS A 44 9.37 -18.45 -7.31
CA LYS A 44 9.26 -19.89 -7.61
C LYS A 44 8.00 -20.24 -8.40
N GLY A 45 6.92 -19.46 -8.26
CA GLY A 45 5.68 -19.69 -8.97
C GLY A 45 5.20 -21.15 -8.90
N ALA A 46 4.93 -21.74 -10.05
CA ALA A 46 4.49 -23.14 -10.15
C ALA A 46 5.48 -24.15 -9.53
N LEU A 47 6.77 -23.89 -9.59
CA LEU A 47 7.81 -24.74 -8.98
C LEU A 47 7.71 -24.80 -7.46
N GLY A 48 7.16 -23.76 -6.83
CA GLY A 48 6.95 -23.69 -5.39
C GLY A 48 5.67 -24.35 -4.91
N GLY A 49 4.78 -24.78 -5.83
CA GLY A 49 3.47 -25.32 -5.49
C GLY A 49 2.48 -24.30 -4.89
N VAL A 50 2.78 -23.00 -5.05
CA VAL A 50 2.07 -21.88 -4.40
C VAL A 50 1.00 -21.24 -5.28
N LEU A 51 0.79 -21.74 -6.51
CA LEU A 51 -0.27 -21.27 -7.41
C LEU A 51 -1.62 -21.93 -7.10
N GLY A 52 -2.69 -21.27 -7.55
CA GLY A 52 -4.06 -21.74 -7.43
C GLY A 52 -4.73 -21.39 -6.10
N ASP A 53 -6.01 -21.76 -5.99
CA ASP A 53 -6.84 -21.45 -4.84
C ASP A 53 -6.43 -22.26 -3.61
N ALA A 54 -6.54 -21.65 -2.43
CA ALA A 54 -6.29 -22.31 -1.14
C ALA A 54 -7.47 -23.24 -0.74
N GLY A 55 -8.62 -23.07 -1.37
CA GLY A 55 -9.87 -23.75 -0.97
C GLY A 55 -10.58 -23.10 0.20
N THR A 56 -10.08 -21.94 0.63
CA THR A 56 -10.64 -21.09 1.69
C THR A 56 -11.04 -19.72 1.13
N GLY A 57 -11.88 -19.01 1.86
CA GLY A 57 -12.23 -17.62 1.57
C GLY A 57 -11.94 -16.75 2.79
N ASN A 58 -11.61 -15.47 2.57
CA ASN A 58 -11.51 -14.51 3.66
C ASN A 58 -12.91 -14.11 4.16
N ILE A 59 -12.97 -13.36 5.28
CA ILE A 59 -14.23 -12.88 5.90
C ILE A 59 -15.13 -12.12 4.93
N GLN A 60 -14.57 -11.59 3.85
CA GLN A 60 -15.29 -10.82 2.86
C GLN A 60 -15.83 -11.66 1.69
N GLY A 61 -15.62 -13.00 1.75
CA GLY A 61 -16.08 -13.94 0.74
C GLY A 61 -15.23 -13.94 -0.54
N GLU A 62 -14.03 -13.35 -0.51
CA GLU A 62 -13.07 -13.43 -1.60
C GLU A 62 -12.28 -14.74 -1.49
N ALA A 63 -12.11 -15.46 -2.61
CA ALA A 63 -11.32 -16.70 -2.63
C ALA A 63 -9.85 -16.39 -2.38
N GLN A 64 -9.26 -17.03 -1.36
CA GLN A 64 -7.85 -16.88 -1.04
C GLN A 64 -6.99 -17.76 -1.97
N LYS A 65 -5.90 -17.21 -2.44
CA LYS A 65 -4.86 -17.97 -3.13
C LYS A 65 -3.90 -18.59 -2.12
N LYS A 66 -3.25 -19.70 -2.47
CA LYS A 66 -2.24 -20.33 -1.62
C LYS A 66 -1.11 -19.39 -1.23
N LEU A 67 -0.78 -18.47 -2.14
CA LEU A 67 0.29 -17.51 -1.90
C LEU A 67 -0.15 -16.38 -0.95
N ASP A 68 -1.45 -16.03 -0.89
CA ASP A 68 -1.98 -15.09 0.10
C ASP A 68 -1.79 -15.66 1.52
N VAL A 69 -2.22 -16.91 1.72
CA VAL A 69 -2.07 -17.61 3.02
C VAL A 69 -0.60 -17.71 3.41
N LEU A 70 0.26 -18.16 2.49
CA LEU A 70 1.70 -18.28 2.75
C LEU A 70 2.34 -16.93 3.09
N SER A 71 1.97 -15.86 2.38
CA SER A 71 2.51 -14.51 2.62
C SER A 71 2.05 -13.95 3.96
N ASN A 72 0.79 -14.21 4.31
CA ASN A 72 0.26 -13.88 5.63
C ASN A 72 1.04 -14.59 6.75
N ASP A 73 1.22 -15.90 6.65
CA ASP A 73 1.95 -16.70 7.64
C ASP A 73 3.39 -16.23 7.79
N ILE A 74 4.08 -15.91 6.69
CA ILE A 74 5.46 -15.39 6.72
C ILE A 74 5.52 -14.07 7.50
N LEU A 75 4.58 -13.13 7.26
CA LEU A 75 4.55 -11.85 7.95
C LEU A 75 4.21 -12.00 9.42
N MET A 76 3.21 -12.84 9.75
CA MET A 76 2.84 -13.14 11.14
C MET A 76 4.01 -13.71 11.92
N GLN A 77 4.56 -14.85 11.48
CA GLN A 77 5.65 -15.56 12.15
C GLN A 77 6.93 -14.71 12.28
N ALA A 78 7.22 -13.85 11.30
CA ALA A 78 8.38 -12.98 11.39
C ALA A 78 8.26 -11.93 12.49
N ASN A 79 7.05 -11.47 12.82
CA ASN A 79 6.81 -10.30 13.66
C ASN A 79 6.32 -10.62 15.09
N GLU A 80 5.87 -11.84 15.39
CA GLU A 80 5.27 -12.20 16.67
C GLU A 80 6.24 -12.14 17.85
N TRP A 81 7.50 -12.50 17.65
CA TRP A 81 8.48 -12.71 18.70
C TRP A 81 9.43 -11.53 18.96
N GLY A 82 9.41 -10.51 18.10
CA GLY A 82 10.42 -9.43 18.09
C GLY A 82 10.32 -8.43 19.24
N GLY A 83 9.24 -8.42 20.01
CA GLY A 83 9.03 -7.49 21.12
C GLY A 83 8.82 -6.02 20.70
N HIS A 84 8.63 -5.73 19.41
CA HIS A 84 8.42 -4.38 18.88
C HIS A 84 6.94 -4.03 18.72
N LEU A 85 6.09 -5.05 18.59
CA LEU A 85 4.66 -4.92 18.35
C LEU A 85 3.83 -5.18 19.61
N ALA A 86 2.67 -4.51 19.66
CA ALA A 86 1.60 -4.83 20.58
C ALA A 86 0.54 -5.72 19.91
N ALA A 87 0.32 -5.51 18.62
CA ALA A 87 -0.64 -6.27 17.82
C ALA A 87 -0.35 -6.15 16.32
N LEU A 88 -0.93 -7.06 15.54
CA LEU A 88 -0.91 -7.08 14.08
C LEU A 88 -2.33 -7.15 13.53
N ALA A 89 -2.55 -6.55 12.37
CA ALA A 89 -3.79 -6.68 11.62
C ALA A 89 -3.46 -6.96 10.14
N SER A 90 -4.06 -8.00 9.60
CA SER A 90 -3.92 -8.42 8.21
C SER A 90 -5.24 -8.33 7.47
N GLU A 91 -5.18 -8.03 6.19
CA GLU A 91 -6.35 -8.11 5.31
C GLU A 91 -6.97 -9.51 5.29
N GLU A 92 -6.14 -10.56 5.44
CA GLU A 92 -6.52 -11.96 5.36
C GLU A 92 -7.07 -12.55 6.68
N MET A 93 -7.07 -11.76 7.75
CA MET A 93 -7.52 -12.19 9.08
C MET A 93 -8.81 -11.46 9.47
N ASP A 94 -9.72 -12.16 10.12
CA ASP A 94 -11.02 -11.60 10.56
C ASP A 94 -10.87 -10.50 11.62
N ASN A 95 -9.94 -10.70 12.56
CA ASN A 95 -9.70 -9.83 13.70
C ASN A 95 -8.22 -9.52 13.84
N ALA A 96 -7.91 -8.47 14.57
CA ALA A 96 -6.53 -8.16 14.93
C ALA A 96 -5.93 -9.25 15.83
N HIS A 97 -4.67 -9.60 15.58
CA HIS A 97 -3.90 -10.51 16.41
C HIS A 97 -3.17 -9.74 17.51
N ILE A 98 -3.71 -9.82 18.72
CA ILE A 98 -3.12 -9.21 19.90
C ILE A 98 -1.98 -10.10 20.41
N LEU A 99 -0.77 -9.57 20.49
CA LEU A 99 0.37 -10.33 20.97
C LEU A 99 0.27 -10.52 22.50
N LYS A 100 0.04 -11.76 22.91
CA LYS A 100 -0.04 -12.19 24.32
C LYS A 100 1.03 -13.23 24.55
N GLY A 101 1.68 -13.19 25.71
CA GLY A 101 2.57 -14.29 26.12
C GLY A 101 3.97 -13.85 26.56
N ASP A 102 4.96 -14.69 26.29
CA ASP A 102 6.31 -14.63 26.86
C ASP A 102 7.20 -13.50 26.31
N TYR A 103 6.73 -12.76 25.30
CA TYR A 103 7.50 -11.69 24.69
C TYR A 103 7.13 -10.31 25.24
N PRO A 104 8.08 -9.38 25.38
CA PRO A 104 7.79 -8.02 25.78
C PRO A 104 6.79 -7.35 24.83
N ARG A 105 5.82 -6.64 25.40
CA ARG A 105 4.88 -5.84 24.62
C ARG A 105 5.57 -4.63 24.03
N GLY A 106 5.53 -4.50 22.69
CA GLY A 106 6.04 -3.35 21.97
C GLY A 106 5.08 -2.17 21.93
N LYS A 107 5.52 -1.09 21.26
CA LYS A 107 4.79 0.20 21.17
C LYS A 107 4.17 0.45 19.81
N TYR A 108 4.17 -0.53 18.92
CA TYR A 108 3.70 -0.36 17.55
C TYR A 108 2.59 -1.36 17.21
N LEU A 109 1.76 -0.95 16.25
CA LEU A 109 0.76 -1.77 15.60
C LEU A 109 1.18 -1.90 14.15
N LEU A 110 1.22 -3.13 13.63
CA LEU A 110 1.53 -3.41 12.22
C LEU A 110 0.26 -3.77 11.49
N LEU A 111 0.00 -3.09 10.37
CA LEU A 111 -1.09 -3.38 9.45
C LEU A 111 -0.49 -3.78 8.11
N PHE A 112 -1.05 -4.79 7.45
CA PHE A 112 -0.56 -5.20 6.14
C PHE A 112 -1.63 -5.89 5.29
N ASP A 113 -1.52 -5.67 3.99
CA ASP A 113 -2.02 -6.57 2.96
C ASP A 113 -0.83 -7.47 2.57
N PRO A 114 -0.89 -8.77 2.85
CA PRO A 114 0.25 -9.65 2.61
C PRO A 114 0.56 -9.80 1.13
N LEU A 115 -0.45 -9.75 0.25
CA LEU A 115 -0.25 -9.92 -1.19
C LEU A 115 -1.32 -9.22 -2.06
N ASP A 116 -1.19 -7.90 -2.20
CA ASP A 116 -2.01 -7.09 -3.11
C ASP A 116 -1.93 -7.60 -4.55
N GLY A 117 -3.09 -7.66 -5.20
CA GLY A 117 -3.20 -8.07 -6.59
C GLY A 117 -3.18 -9.59 -6.79
N SER A 118 -3.60 -10.37 -5.81
CA SER A 118 -3.56 -11.86 -5.82
C SER A 118 -4.22 -12.51 -7.04
N SER A 119 -5.20 -11.86 -7.66
CA SER A 119 -5.78 -12.31 -8.95
C SER A 119 -4.76 -12.40 -10.10
N ASN A 120 -3.61 -11.74 -9.96
CA ASN A 120 -2.54 -11.71 -10.96
C ASN A 120 -1.50 -12.82 -10.78
N ILE A 121 -1.55 -13.58 -9.68
CA ILE A 121 -0.57 -14.62 -9.34
C ILE A 121 -0.50 -15.69 -10.43
N ASP A 122 -1.64 -16.25 -10.79
CA ASP A 122 -1.71 -17.39 -11.73
C ASP A 122 -1.38 -17.02 -13.17
N VAL A 123 -1.35 -15.73 -13.49
CA VAL A 123 -1.02 -15.19 -14.83
C VAL A 123 0.34 -14.50 -14.88
N ASN A 124 1.14 -14.66 -13.82
CA ASN A 124 2.53 -14.16 -13.73
C ASN A 124 2.68 -12.64 -13.92
N ILE A 125 1.74 -11.87 -13.38
CA ILE A 125 1.80 -10.41 -13.35
C ILE A 125 2.21 -9.94 -11.94
N SER A 126 2.85 -8.77 -11.85
CA SER A 126 3.37 -8.23 -10.60
C SER A 126 2.30 -8.12 -9.52
N VAL A 127 2.65 -8.57 -8.34
CA VAL A 127 1.90 -8.50 -7.08
C VAL A 127 2.78 -7.83 -6.02
N GLY A 128 2.26 -7.60 -4.83
CA GLY A 128 3.12 -7.00 -3.79
C GLY A 128 2.54 -7.07 -2.39
N THR A 129 3.36 -6.73 -1.42
CA THR A 129 2.98 -6.57 -0.01
C THR A 129 2.86 -5.09 0.31
N ILE A 130 1.79 -4.68 1.00
CA ILE A 130 1.60 -3.31 1.51
C ILE A 130 1.65 -3.37 3.03
N PHE A 131 2.30 -2.40 3.68
CA PHE A 131 2.30 -2.33 5.14
C PHE A 131 2.31 -0.89 5.65
N SER A 132 1.80 -0.72 6.86
CA SER A 132 1.94 0.51 7.63
C SER A 132 2.10 0.24 9.11
N VAL A 133 2.65 1.22 9.82
CA VAL A 133 2.90 1.16 11.24
C VAL A 133 2.21 2.32 11.93
N LEU A 134 1.38 2.00 12.93
CA LEU A 134 0.81 2.95 13.87
C LEU A 134 1.51 2.83 15.22
N ARG A 135 1.41 3.89 16.02
CA ARG A 135 1.91 3.86 17.40
C ARG A 135 0.76 3.63 18.36
N VAL A 136 0.98 2.77 19.34
CA VAL A 136 0.09 2.62 20.50
C VAL A 136 0.13 3.94 21.29
N PRO A 137 -1.00 4.56 21.66
CA PRO A 137 -1.03 5.73 22.55
C PRO A 137 -0.31 5.47 23.86
N ASP A 138 0.41 6.46 24.38
CA ASP A 138 1.25 6.30 25.59
C ASP A 138 0.43 6.02 26.86
N ASP A 139 -0.84 6.45 26.88
CA ASP A 139 -1.81 6.26 27.97
C ASP A 139 -2.70 5.01 27.79
N CYS A 140 -2.38 4.17 26.80
CA CYS A 140 -3.15 2.97 26.51
C CYS A 140 -3.02 1.92 27.63
N GLY A 141 -4.14 1.50 28.19
CA GLY A 141 -4.23 0.43 29.18
C GLY A 141 -4.14 -0.95 28.51
N GLU A 142 -5.25 -1.45 28.04
CA GLU A 142 -5.37 -2.73 27.36
C GLU A 142 -5.19 -2.57 25.84
N ILE A 143 -4.56 -3.55 25.20
CA ILE A 143 -4.47 -3.59 23.73
C ILE A 143 -5.73 -4.25 23.19
N THR A 144 -6.48 -3.48 22.41
CA THR A 144 -7.71 -3.93 21.74
C THR A 144 -7.62 -3.63 20.24
N GLU A 145 -8.53 -4.20 19.47
CA GLU A 145 -8.64 -3.96 18.03
C GLU A 145 -8.91 -2.49 17.71
N ASP A 146 -9.62 -1.77 18.58
CA ASP A 146 -9.96 -0.35 18.39
C ASP A 146 -8.72 0.55 18.24
N LEU A 147 -7.57 0.12 18.76
CA LEU A 147 -6.31 0.87 18.62
C LEU A 147 -5.82 0.99 17.18
N PHE A 148 -6.29 0.11 16.30
CA PHE A 148 -6.02 0.20 14.87
C PHE A 148 -6.89 1.26 14.16
N LEU A 149 -8.00 1.68 14.77
CA LEU A 149 -8.94 2.63 14.19
C LEU A 149 -8.43 4.07 14.29
N GLN A 150 -7.21 4.30 13.82
CA GLN A 150 -6.59 5.63 13.74
C GLN A 150 -6.61 6.13 12.29
N PRO A 151 -6.83 7.44 12.06
CA PRO A 151 -6.77 8.01 10.71
C PRO A 151 -5.36 7.87 10.13
N GLY A 152 -5.27 7.80 8.80
CA GLY A 152 -4.03 7.54 8.08
C GLY A 152 -2.89 8.54 8.35
N CYS A 153 -3.21 9.77 8.72
CA CYS A 153 -2.23 10.78 9.14
C CYS A 153 -1.45 10.42 10.43
N LYS A 154 -1.90 9.40 11.19
CA LYS A 154 -1.21 8.90 12.39
C LYS A 154 -0.16 7.83 12.09
N GLN A 155 -0.02 7.38 10.86
CA GLN A 155 1.03 6.45 10.47
C GLN A 155 2.43 7.03 10.75
N VAL A 156 3.32 6.23 11.34
CA VAL A 156 4.71 6.59 11.61
C VAL A 156 5.67 6.05 10.57
N ALA A 157 5.24 5.06 9.81
CA ALA A 157 5.91 4.52 8.64
C ALA A 157 4.89 3.83 7.75
N ALA A 158 5.14 3.83 6.44
CA ALA A 158 4.43 3.00 5.49
C ALA A 158 5.38 2.56 4.36
N GLY A 159 5.09 1.42 3.77
CA GLY A 159 5.85 0.90 2.65
C GLY A 159 5.09 -0.14 1.86
N TYR A 160 5.61 -0.46 0.71
CA TYR A 160 5.19 -1.62 -0.06
C TYR A 160 6.40 -2.29 -0.71
N THR A 161 6.26 -3.57 -0.96
CA THR A 161 7.22 -4.32 -1.79
C THR A 161 6.51 -4.80 -3.04
N VAL A 162 6.98 -4.38 -4.21
CA VAL A 162 6.50 -4.90 -5.50
C VAL A 162 7.38 -6.08 -5.93
N TYR A 163 6.73 -7.20 -6.23
CA TYR A 163 7.34 -8.42 -6.75
C TYR A 163 7.12 -8.47 -8.27
N GLY A 164 8.02 -7.86 -9.00
CA GLY A 164 8.01 -7.72 -10.46
C GLY A 164 9.31 -8.23 -11.09
N PRO A 165 9.71 -7.68 -12.24
CA PRO A 165 11.00 -8.00 -12.89
C PRO A 165 12.20 -7.87 -11.94
N SER A 166 12.14 -6.90 -11.03
CA SER A 166 12.98 -6.82 -9.83
C SER A 166 12.08 -6.68 -8.61
N THR A 167 12.57 -7.12 -7.44
CA THR A 167 11.87 -6.90 -6.18
C THR A 167 12.30 -5.55 -5.62
N GLN A 168 11.34 -4.63 -5.44
CA GLN A 168 11.62 -3.30 -4.92
C GLN A 168 10.77 -3.00 -3.69
N LEU A 169 11.43 -2.54 -2.62
CA LEU A 169 10.81 -2.02 -1.42
C LEU A 169 10.78 -0.49 -1.52
N VAL A 170 9.60 0.11 -1.44
CA VAL A 170 9.39 1.56 -1.31
C VAL A 170 8.96 1.87 0.12
N LEU A 171 9.61 2.85 0.74
CA LEU A 171 9.46 3.15 2.17
C LEU A 171 9.39 4.65 2.40
N THR A 172 8.48 5.06 3.29
CA THR A 172 8.47 6.37 3.94
C THR A 172 8.48 6.24 5.46
N LEU A 173 9.19 7.15 6.09
CA LEU A 173 9.23 7.35 7.55
C LEU A 173 8.56 8.67 7.95
N GLY A 174 7.64 9.19 7.10
CA GLY A 174 6.97 10.48 7.27
C GLY A 174 7.78 11.68 6.78
N HIS A 175 8.90 11.46 6.11
CA HIS A 175 9.72 12.51 5.52
C HIS A 175 10.48 11.99 4.29
N GLY A 176 9.86 12.15 3.13
CA GLY A 176 10.35 11.65 1.85
C GLY A 176 10.03 10.17 1.61
N VAL A 177 10.23 9.74 0.37
CA VAL A 177 9.99 8.38 -0.10
C VAL A 177 11.26 7.85 -0.76
N HIS A 178 11.64 6.62 -0.42
CA HIS A 178 12.89 6.00 -0.89
C HIS A 178 12.62 4.62 -1.43
N SER A 179 13.31 4.23 -2.51
CA SER A 179 13.23 2.90 -3.11
C SER A 179 14.51 2.13 -2.94
N PHE A 180 14.35 0.83 -2.64
CA PHE A 180 15.42 -0.13 -2.44
C PHE A 180 15.16 -1.35 -3.34
N THR A 181 16.14 -1.77 -4.09
CA THR A 181 16.06 -2.98 -4.90
C THR A 181 16.72 -4.15 -4.16
N LEU A 182 16.08 -5.30 -4.18
CA LEU A 182 16.64 -6.53 -3.60
C LEU A 182 17.79 -7.04 -4.48
N ASP A 183 19.00 -6.93 -3.96
CA ASP A 183 20.14 -7.67 -4.47
C ASP A 183 20.02 -9.12 -3.99
N ARG A 184 19.69 -10.02 -4.92
CA ARG A 184 19.45 -11.44 -4.62
C ARG A 184 20.73 -12.22 -4.32
N GLU A 185 21.88 -11.76 -4.81
CA GLU A 185 23.17 -12.41 -4.57
C GLU A 185 23.63 -12.18 -3.12
N VAL A 186 23.46 -10.96 -2.64
CA VAL A 186 23.83 -10.57 -1.26
C VAL A 186 22.66 -10.76 -0.28
N GLY A 187 21.44 -10.89 -0.78
CA GLY A 187 20.23 -10.98 0.04
C GLY A 187 19.88 -9.70 0.78
N SER A 188 20.23 -8.53 0.23
CA SER A 188 20.02 -7.23 0.85
C SER A 188 19.20 -6.29 -0.03
N PHE A 189 18.30 -5.50 0.59
CA PHE A 189 17.73 -4.34 -0.06
C PHE A 189 18.77 -3.22 -0.13
N VAL A 190 19.05 -2.75 -1.34
CA VAL A 190 20.02 -1.69 -1.63
C VAL A 190 19.29 -0.46 -2.13
N LEU A 191 19.61 0.70 -1.58
CA LEU A 191 19.02 1.98 -1.96
C LEU A 191 19.32 2.30 -3.42
N THR A 192 18.28 2.40 -4.23
CA THR A 192 18.37 2.68 -5.67
C THR A 192 17.82 4.05 -6.03
N GLN A 193 16.88 4.59 -5.24
CA GLN A 193 16.36 5.93 -5.46
C GLN A 193 16.08 6.63 -4.12
N ARG A 194 16.64 7.85 -3.95
CA ARG A 194 16.35 8.74 -2.83
C ARG A 194 15.29 9.77 -3.23
N ASP A 195 14.47 10.15 -2.24
CA ASP A 195 13.54 11.28 -2.36
C ASP A 195 12.71 11.24 -3.65
N MET A 196 12.05 10.10 -3.88
CA MET A 196 11.14 9.93 -5.00
C MET A 196 10.09 11.05 -4.99
N ARG A 197 9.82 11.61 -6.18
CA ARG A 197 8.83 12.67 -6.35
C ARG A 197 7.87 12.34 -7.49
N ILE A 198 6.60 12.50 -7.21
CA ILE A 198 5.54 12.42 -8.22
C ILE A 198 5.44 13.78 -8.91
N PRO A 199 5.56 13.85 -10.24
CA PRO A 199 5.27 15.08 -10.98
C PRO A 199 3.84 15.56 -10.70
N GLU A 200 3.66 16.88 -10.51
CA GLU A 200 2.33 17.46 -10.25
C GLU A 200 1.37 17.26 -11.41
N ASP A 201 1.89 17.32 -12.66
CA ASP A 201 1.16 17.06 -13.89
C ASP A 201 1.48 15.68 -14.46
N THR A 202 0.50 15.09 -15.17
CA THR A 202 0.67 13.81 -15.84
C THR A 202 -0.17 13.71 -17.12
N GLN A 203 0.13 12.69 -17.92
CA GLN A 203 -0.66 12.25 -19.07
C GLN A 203 -0.98 10.74 -18.97
N GLU A 204 -0.95 10.18 -17.76
CA GLU A 204 -1.29 8.77 -17.53
C GLU A 204 -2.39 8.65 -16.47
N PHE A 205 -3.30 7.72 -16.70
CA PHE A 205 -4.30 7.31 -15.72
C PHE A 205 -4.48 5.80 -15.69
N ALA A 206 -4.89 5.29 -14.54
CA ALA A 206 -5.19 3.88 -14.29
C ALA A 206 -6.58 3.76 -13.68
N ILE A 207 -7.47 3.07 -14.37
CA ILE A 207 -8.84 2.78 -13.93
C ILE A 207 -9.36 1.54 -14.64
N ASN A 208 -10.20 0.75 -13.98
CA ASN A 208 -10.90 -0.35 -14.65
C ASN A 208 -12.03 0.19 -15.54
N ALA A 209 -11.73 0.43 -16.83
CA ALA A 209 -12.67 0.99 -17.79
C ALA A 209 -13.94 0.15 -17.99
N SER A 210 -13.93 -1.16 -17.65
CA SER A 210 -15.13 -2.02 -17.76
C SER A 210 -16.26 -1.59 -16.82
N ASN A 211 -15.95 -0.78 -15.80
CA ASN A 211 -16.91 -0.24 -14.84
C ASN A 211 -17.51 1.13 -15.26
N GLN A 212 -17.17 1.67 -16.44
CA GLN A 212 -17.59 3.01 -16.89
C GLN A 212 -19.09 3.29 -16.69
N ARG A 213 -19.95 2.31 -17.00
CA ARG A 213 -21.41 2.44 -16.85
C ARG A 213 -21.90 2.56 -15.41
N HIS A 214 -21.03 2.31 -14.43
CA HIS A 214 -21.35 2.34 -13.01
C HIS A 214 -20.76 3.53 -12.27
N TRP A 215 -19.80 4.25 -12.91
CA TRP A 215 -19.14 5.39 -12.29
C TRP A 215 -20.09 6.56 -12.03
N GLU A 216 -19.81 7.34 -11.01
CA GLU A 216 -20.44 8.63 -10.77
C GLU A 216 -20.09 9.63 -11.90
N ALA A 217 -20.98 10.61 -12.11
CA ALA A 217 -20.82 11.61 -13.18
C ALA A 217 -19.46 12.35 -13.18
N PRO A 218 -18.88 12.76 -12.01
CA PRO A 218 -17.55 13.38 -11.97
C PRO A 218 -16.45 12.54 -12.58
N VAL A 219 -16.45 11.24 -12.30
CA VAL A 219 -15.45 10.30 -12.84
C VAL A 219 -15.67 10.06 -14.33
N GLN A 220 -16.93 9.90 -14.77
CA GLN A 220 -17.27 9.78 -16.19
C GLN A 220 -16.79 11.01 -16.95
N ARG A 221 -17.02 12.20 -16.42
CA ARG A 221 -16.56 13.48 -17.00
C ARG A 221 -15.03 13.48 -17.13
N TYR A 222 -14.31 13.20 -16.05
CA TYR A 222 -12.85 13.22 -16.06
C TYR A 222 -12.27 12.26 -17.11
N ILE A 223 -12.76 11.03 -17.16
CA ILE A 223 -12.28 10.03 -18.13
C ILE A 223 -12.64 10.43 -19.56
N SER A 224 -13.85 10.93 -19.80
CA SER A 224 -14.26 11.42 -21.12
C SER A 224 -13.35 12.55 -21.61
N GLU A 225 -12.98 13.49 -20.73
CA GLU A 225 -12.03 14.56 -21.06
C GLU A 225 -10.62 14.02 -21.37
N CYS A 226 -10.14 12.99 -20.63
CA CYS A 226 -8.85 12.34 -20.93
C CYS A 226 -8.88 11.63 -22.29
N LEU A 227 -9.98 10.94 -22.61
CA LEU A 227 -10.14 10.21 -23.89
C LEU A 227 -10.35 11.12 -25.10
N ALA A 228 -10.87 12.33 -24.88
CA ALA A 228 -11.02 13.32 -25.96
C ALA A 228 -9.66 13.84 -26.49
N GLY A 229 -8.58 13.61 -25.78
CA GLY A 229 -7.23 13.91 -26.23
C GLY A 229 -6.98 15.41 -26.50
N LYS A 230 -6.15 15.69 -27.50
CA LYS A 230 -5.79 17.05 -27.90
C LYS A 230 -6.97 17.86 -28.40
N GLU A 231 -7.96 17.19 -28.99
CA GLU A 231 -9.18 17.82 -29.54
C GLU A 231 -10.18 18.20 -28.44
N GLY A 232 -9.99 17.65 -27.23
CA GLY A 232 -10.87 17.88 -26.09
C GLY A 232 -10.42 19.03 -25.19
N PRO A 233 -11.15 19.26 -24.09
CA PRO A 233 -10.91 20.39 -23.18
C PRO A 233 -9.57 20.34 -22.46
N ARG A 234 -8.88 19.19 -22.45
CA ARG A 234 -7.57 19.02 -21.81
C ARG A 234 -6.41 19.47 -22.73
N GLY A 235 -6.62 19.55 -24.05
CA GLY A 235 -5.61 19.98 -25.04
C GLY A 235 -4.35 19.07 -25.08
N LYS A 236 -4.42 17.87 -24.52
CA LYS A 236 -3.30 16.90 -24.47
C LYS A 236 -3.82 15.46 -24.49
N ASP A 237 -3.01 14.55 -25.04
CA ASP A 237 -3.33 13.13 -25.07
C ASP A 237 -3.00 12.47 -23.73
N PHE A 238 -3.82 11.51 -23.33
CA PHE A 238 -3.62 10.68 -22.15
C PHE A 238 -3.47 9.20 -22.52
N ASN A 239 -2.67 8.48 -21.76
CA ASN A 239 -2.54 7.03 -21.88
C ASN A 239 -3.16 6.32 -20.66
N MET A 240 -4.05 5.36 -20.92
CA MET A 240 -4.52 4.46 -19.87
C MET A 240 -3.48 3.37 -19.61
N ARG A 241 -3.14 3.16 -18.34
CA ARG A 241 -2.23 2.11 -17.87
C ARG A 241 -2.88 1.40 -16.69
N TRP A 242 -3.34 0.18 -16.87
CA TRP A 242 -4.02 -0.60 -15.85
C TRP A 242 -3.39 -1.98 -15.71
N VAL A 243 -2.84 -2.29 -14.53
CA VAL A 243 -2.23 -3.60 -14.20
C VAL A 243 -3.20 -4.47 -13.39
N ALA A 244 -4.15 -3.87 -12.70
CA ALA A 244 -5.06 -4.51 -11.76
C ALA A 244 -4.36 -5.07 -10.50
N SER A 245 -3.22 -4.48 -10.13
CA SER A 245 -2.55 -4.63 -8.84
C SER A 245 -2.25 -3.21 -8.36
N MET A 246 -2.75 -2.82 -7.19
CA MET A 246 -2.57 -1.46 -6.67
C MET A 246 -1.09 -1.15 -6.48
N VAL A 247 -0.32 -2.10 -5.95
CA VAL A 247 1.14 -1.94 -5.77
C VAL A 247 1.82 -1.63 -7.10
N ALA A 248 1.51 -2.36 -8.17
CA ALA A 248 2.16 -2.18 -9.47
C ALA A 248 1.76 -0.85 -10.13
N ASP A 249 0.47 -0.51 -10.06
CA ASP A 249 -0.04 0.76 -10.61
C ASP A 249 0.50 1.96 -9.84
N VAL A 250 0.48 1.93 -8.49
CA VAL A 250 1.02 3.02 -7.65
C VAL A 250 2.54 3.11 -7.78
N HIS A 251 3.27 1.98 -7.89
CA HIS A 251 4.73 2.01 -8.10
C HIS A 251 5.10 2.77 -9.38
N ARG A 252 4.37 2.54 -10.48
CA ARG A 252 4.53 3.32 -11.72
C ARG A 252 4.30 4.81 -11.47
N ILE A 253 3.24 5.15 -10.73
CA ILE A 253 2.85 6.54 -10.45
C ILE A 253 3.89 7.25 -9.58
N VAL A 254 4.37 6.62 -8.53
CA VAL A 254 5.43 7.18 -7.67
C VAL A 254 6.74 7.37 -8.45
N THR A 255 6.97 6.56 -9.49
CA THR A 255 8.19 6.62 -10.31
C THR A 255 8.13 7.71 -11.39
N ARG A 256 6.96 7.93 -12.05
CA ARG A 256 6.91 8.82 -13.23
C ARG A 256 5.63 9.66 -13.35
N GLY A 257 4.76 9.64 -12.37
CA GLY A 257 3.47 10.31 -12.42
C GLY A 257 2.35 9.44 -12.97
N GLY A 258 1.13 9.94 -12.81
CA GLY A 258 -0.10 9.25 -13.18
C GLY A 258 -1.16 9.46 -12.11
N VAL A 259 -2.38 8.98 -12.40
CA VAL A 259 -3.43 8.89 -11.39
C VAL A 259 -4.01 7.49 -11.36
N PHE A 260 -4.10 6.89 -10.18
CA PHE A 260 -4.78 5.63 -9.90
C PHE A 260 -6.17 5.90 -9.35
N MET A 261 -7.16 5.19 -9.89
CA MET A 261 -8.55 5.37 -9.50
C MET A 261 -9.25 4.03 -9.28
N TYR A 262 -9.79 3.89 -8.08
CA TYR A 262 -10.84 2.94 -7.74
C TYR A 262 -11.99 3.73 -7.09
N PRO A 263 -12.72 4.55 -7.89
CA PRO A 263 -13.72 5.46 -7.38
C PRO A 263 -14.94 4.72 -6.84
N LEU A 264 -15.78 5.43 -6.09
CA LEU A 264 -17.10 4.92 -5.76
C LEU A 264 -17.92 4.72 -7.03
N ASP A 265 -18.61 3.61 -7.10
CA ASP A 265 -19.51 3.27 -8.19
C ASP A 265 -20.76 2.55 -7.70
N ALA A 266 -21.75 2.36 -8.57
CA ALA A 266 -23.02 1.73 -8.22
C ALA A 266 -22.87 0.30 -7.67
N LYS A 267 -21.78 -0.42 -7.99
CA LYS A 267 -21.52 -1.78 -7.49
C LYS A 267 -20.95 -1.77 -6.07
N THR A 268 -20.10 -0.79 -5.78
CA THR A 268 -19.31 -0.73 -4.53
C THR A 268 -19.93 0.20 -3.48
N MET A 269 -20.95 0.96 -3.84
CA MET A 269 -21.60 1.96 -2.97
C MET A 269 -22.07 1.36 -1.63
N LYS A 270 -22.68 0.18 -1.65
CA LYS A 270 -23.18 -0.48 -0.42
C LYS A 270 -22.05 -0.89 0.53
N GLN A 271 -20.85 -1.08 0.02
CA GLN A 271 -19.67 -1.48 0.78
C GLN A 271 -18.79 -0.27 1.18
N GLY A 272 -19.13 0.93 0.69
CA GLY A 272 -18.36 2.15 0.91
C GLY A 272 -17.17 2.35 -0.03
N GLY A 273 -16.94 1.42 -0.97
CA GLY A 273 -15.82 1.42 -1.91
C GLY A 273 -15.32 0.01 -2.22
N LYS A 274 -14.21 -0.09 -2.91
CA LYS A 274 -13.60 -1.40 -3.24
C LYS A 274 -12.38 -1.73 -2.38
N LEU A 275 -11.49 -0.76 -2.16
CA LEU A 275 -10.21 -0.95 -1.48
C LEU A 275 -10.35 -0.75 0.03
N ARG A 276 -9.50 -1.42 0.82
CA ARG A 276 -9.56 -1.34 2.27
C ARG A 276 -8.79 -0.11 2.77
N LEU A 277 -9.43 0.63 3.67
CA LEU A 277 -8.85 1.87 4.20
C LEU A 277 -7.52 1.63 4.90
N LEU A 278 -7.47 0.65 5.82
CA LEU A 278 -6.33 0.47 6.71
C LEU A 278 -5.15 -0.27 6.06
N TYR A 279 -5.42 -1.21 5.15
CA TYR A 279 -4.39 -2.10 4.59
C TYR A 279 -3.82 -1.60 3.27
N GLU A 280 -4.62 -0.86 2.48
CA GLU A 280 -4.28 -0.44 1.12
C GLU A 280 -4.29 1.10 1.00
N ALA A 281 -5.45 1.74 1.23
CA ALA A 281 -5.65 3.16 0.93
C ALA A 281 -4.78 4.08 1.81
N ASN A 282 -4.74 3.88 3.14
CA ASN A 282 -3.93 4.68 4.06
C ASN A 282 -2.43 4.57 3.80
N PRO A 283 -1.81 3.36 3.75
CA PRO A 283 -0.37 3.26 3.48
C PRO A 283 0.02 3.84 2.13
N MET A 284 -0.74 3.56 1.07
CA MET A 284 -0.45 4.08 -0.26
C MET A 284 -0.65 5.59 -0.36
N SER A 285 -1.70 6.14 0.30
CA SER A 285 -1.90 7.59 0.39
C SER A 285 -0.75 8.28 1.12
N PHE A 286 -0.27 7.68 2.22
CA PHE A 286 0.86 8.25 2.96
C PHE A 286 2.12 8.31 2.10
N ILE A 287 2.41 7.26 1.34
CA ILE A 287 3.55 7.22 0.40
C ILE A 287 3.37 8.26 -0.72
N VAL A 288 2.20 8.30 -1.36
CA VAL A 288 1.90 9.22 -2.48
C VAL A 288 2.04 10.68 -2.04
N GLU A 289 1.48 11.05 -0.88
CA GLU A 289 1.57 12.42 -0.37
C GLU A 289 2.99 12.79 0.08
N GLN A 290 3.74 11.86 0.70
CA GLN A 290 5.15 12.07 1.02
C GLN A 290 6.03 12.24 -0.24
N ALA A 291 5.60 11.69 -1.37
CA ALA A 291 6.24 11.89 -2.68
C ALA A 291 5.76 13.18 -3.41
N GLY A 292 4.89 13.99 -2.80
CA GLY A 292 4.38 15.24 -3.38
C GLY A 292 3.13 15.10 -4.23
N GLY A 293 2.51 13.93 -4.28
CA GLY A 293 1.20 13.68 -4.88
C GLY A 293 0.05 14.05 -3.94
N ALA A 294 -1.17 13.64 -4.31
CA ALA A 294 -2.37 13.80 -3.52
C ALA A 294 -3.19 12.51 -3.47
N SER A 295 -4.06 12.39 -2.47
CA SER A 295 -4.97 11.25 -2.31
C SER A 295 -6.33 11.69 -1.78
N SER A 296 -7.42 11.16 -2.36
CA SER A 296 -8.79 11.52 -2.01
C SER A 296 -9.76 10.37 -2.21
N THR A 297 -10.85 10.37 -1.46
CA THR A 297 -12.03 9.54 -1.74
C THR A 297 -12.88 10.09 -2.89
N GLY A 298 -12.50 11.25 -3.43
CA GLY A 298 -13.31 12.11 -4.30
C GLY A 298 -13.98 13.26 -3.51
N ARG A 299 -14.18 13.10 -2.20
CA ARG A 299 -14.88 14.05 -1.32
C ARG A 299 -14.03 14.56 -0.17
N GLU A 300 -13.14 13.73 0.35
CA GLU A 300 -12.24 14.06 1.45
C GLU A 300 -10.86 13.44 1.23
N ARG A 301 -9.86 13.96 1.91
CA ARG A 301 -8.51 13.41 1.89
C ARG A 301 -8.50 12.05 2.59
N ILE A 302 -7.93 11.00 1.95
CA ILE A 302 -7.93 9.64 2.49
C ILE A 302 -7.30 9.57 3.88
N LEU A 303 -6.18 10.27 4.10
CA LEU A 303 -5.45 10.22 5.37
C LEU A 303 -6.22 10.86 6.55
N ASP A 304 -7.29 11.61 6.30
CA ASP A 304 -8.12 12.25 7.34
C ASP A 304 -9.38 11.41 7.64
N VAL A 305 -9.69 10.38 6.85
CA VAL A 305 -10.82 9.49 7.09
C VAL A 305 -10.64 8.78 8.44
N GLN A 306 -11.62 8.96 9.34
CA GLN A 306 -11.66 8.23 10.60
C GLN A 306 -12.18 6.81 10.36
N PRO A 307 -11.38 5.76 10.59
CA PRO A 307 -11.85 4.39 10.46
C PRO A 307 -12.93 4.05 11.48
N GLY A 308 -14.01 3.40 11.04
CA GLY A 308 -15.08 2.91 11.90
C GLY A 308 -15.02 1.40 12.16
N LYS A 309 -14.20 0.67 11.39
CA LYS A 309 -13.98 -0.78 11.54
C LYS A 309 -12.69 -1.20 10.81
N LEU A 310 -12.15 -2.35 11.23
CA LEU A 310 -10.87 -2.87 10.75
C LEU A 310 -10.83 -3.07 9.22
N HIS A 311 -11.88 -3.66 8.64
CA HIS A 311 -12.01 -3.93 7.21
C HIS A 311 -12.89 -2.90 6.47
N GLN A 312 -12.85 -1.63 6.90
CA GLN A 312 -13.56 -0.55 6.20
C GLN A 312 -13.02 -0.39 4.79
N ARG A 313 -13.94 -0.26 3.81
CA ARG A 313 -13.62 0.04 2.42
C ARG A 313 -13.85 1.51 2.12
N VAL A 314 -13.08 2.04 1.16
CA VAL A 314 -13.19 3.42 0.68
C VAL A 314 -12.97 3.47 -0.83
N PRO A 315 -13.49 4.53 -1.50
CA PRO A 315 -13.05 4.87 -2.84
C PRO A 315 -11.65 5.47 -2.78
N VAL A 316 -10.88 5.26 -3.86
CA VAL A 316 -9.49 5.72 -3.93
C VAL A 316 -9.22 6.44 -5.23
N ILE A 317 -8.69 7.66 -5.12
CA ILE A 317 -8.17 8.49 -6.21
C ILE A 317 -6.84 9.05 -5.68
N MET A 318 -5.71 8.68 -6.30
CA MET A 318 -4.39 9.11 -5.84
C MET A 318 -3.36 9.21 -6.96
N GLY A 319 -2.38 10.09 -6.78
CA GLY A 319 -1.28 10.26 -7.73
C GLY A 319 -0.88 11.71 -7.93
N SER A 320 -0.63 12.11 -9.19
CA SER A 320 -0.24 13.48 -9.57
C SER A 320 -1.27 14.50 -9.09
N LYS A 321 -0.80 15.47 -8.31
CA LYS A 321 -1.62 16.36 -7.52
C LYS A 321 -2.67 17.10 -8.34
N ASN A 322 -2.27 17.71 -9.48
CA ASN A 322 -3.17 18.50 -10.30
C ASN A 322 -4.33 17.68 -10.89
N GLU A 323 -4.11 16.39 -11.17
CA GLU A 323 -5.16 15.49 -11.67
C GLU A 323 -6.11 15.06 -10.55
N VAL A 324 -5.59 14.75 -9.36
CA VAL A 324 -6.42 14.41 -8.20
C VAL A 324 -7.30 15.59 -7.80
N GLU A 325 -6.73 16.81 -7.68
CA GLU A 325 -7.47 18.03 -7.35
C GLU A 325 -8.56 18.33 -8.39
N ARG A 326 -8.28 18.11 -9.67
CA ARG A 326 -9.27 18.25 -10.74
C ARG A 326 -10.45 17.29 -10.54
N ILE A 327 -10.20 16.02 -10.28
CA ILE A 327 -11.27 15.04 -10.06
C ILE A 327 -12.10 15.44 -8.84
N VAL A 328 -11.45 15.85 -7.76
CA VAL A 328 -12.12 16.34 -6.53
C VAL A 328 -13.00 17.54 -6.84
N SER A 329 -12.53 18.51 -7.64
CA SER A 329 -13.33 19.68 -8.03
C SER A 329 -14.60 19.30 -8.79
N TYR A 330 -14.57 18.22 -9.59
CA TYR A 330 -15.77 17.73 -10.28
C TYR A 330 -16.79 17.07 -9.35
N HIS A 331 -16.38 16.62 -8.16
CA HIS A 331 -17.28 16.11 -7.14
C HIS A 331 -17.93 17.20 -6.28
N GLN A 332 -17.37 18.41 -6.32
CA GLN A 332 -17.86 19.55 -5.54
C GLN A 332 -18.89 20.43 -6.27
N GLY A 333 -19.03 20.26 -7.56
CA GLY A 333 -19.95 21.04 -8.37
C GLY A 333 -19.67 21.12 -9.81
#